data_703502d06b11575b1caf87fd06487c6d
#
_entry.id   703502d06b11575b1caf87fd06487c6d
#
_cell.length_a   1.000
_cell.length_b   1.000
_cell.length_c   1.000
_cell.angle_alpha   90.00
_cell.angle_beta   90.00
_cell.angle_gamma   90.00
#
_symmetry.space_group_name_H-M   'P 1'
#
loop_
_entity.id
_entity.type
_entity.pdbx_description
1 polymer ?
#
loop_
_entity_poly.entity_id
_entity_poly.type
_entity_poly.pdbx_seq_one_letter_code
_entity_poly.pdbx_strand_id
1 'polypeptide(L)'
;RDATLFDGVLERDLTLDQVPTPAELWAKYCAWKGWTPAVEHIAATDYAPSKTPRYYQLGAINRTVEAIAAGQNRVLLVMATGTGKTYTAFQIIWRLWKSGAKKRILFLADRNILIDQTMVNDFRPFKGAMAKLSPHAKGVERVDAQGQVTVEDVDLAVNKTTKVVDKSYEIYLSLYQAVTGTQEERNIYKQF
;
A
#
# COMPACT_ATOMS: atom_id res chain seq x y z
N ARG A 1 24.87 28.00 4.64
CA ARG A 1 23.66 27.38 5.16
C ARG A 1 24.03 26.39 6.23
N ASP A 2 23.20 26.27 7.26
CA ASP A 2 23.51 25.47 8.44
C ASP A 2 23.60 23.99 8.04
N ALA A 3 24.70 23.34 8.40
CA ALA A 3 24.91 21.91 8.15
C ALA A 3 23.90 20.99 8.88
N THR A 4 23.10 21.54 9.79
CA THR A 4 21.98 20.84 10.44
C THR A 4 20.75 20.77 9.56
N LEU A 5 20.65 21.63 8.56
CA LEU A 5 19.55 21.66 7.62
C LEU A 5 19.95 20.91 6.36
N PHE A 6 19.14 19.99 5.92
CA PHE A 6 19.28 19.27 4.65
C PHE A 6 18.96 20.17 3.45
N ASP A 7 19.44 21.38 3.43
CA ASP A 7 19.17 22.31 2.34
C ASP A 7 20.21 22.25 1.21
N GLY A 8 21.15 21.35 1.35
CA GLY A 8 21.85 20.71 0.27
C GLY A 8 22.94 21.50 -0.45
N VAL A 9 23.46 22.59 0.10
CA VAL A 9 24.35 23.46 -0.68
C VAL A 9 25.66 23.82 0.02
N LEU A 10 26.03 23.18 1.10
CA LEU A 10 27.34 23.42 1.73
C LEU A 10 28.34 22.38 1.25
N GLU A 11 29.16 22.75 0.29
CA GLU A 11 30.32 21.95 -0.12
C GLU A 11 31.45 22.14 0.90
N ARG A 12 31.94 21.05 1.47
CA ARG A 12 33.13 21.03 2.30
C ARG A 12 33.85 19.70 2.16
N ASP A 13 35.15 19.74 2.28
CA ASP A 13 35.94 18.52 2.36
C ASP A 13 35.72 17.84 3.72
N LEU A 14 35.48 16.53 3.69
CA LEU A 14 35.34 15.69 4.88
C LEU A 14 36.44 14.64 4.88
N THR A 15 37.05 14.43 6.03
CA THR A 15 37.87 13.24 6.26
C THR A 15 36.96 12.01 6.46
N LEU A 16 37.47 10.80 6.26
CA LEU A 16 36.65 9.58 6.35
C LEU A 16 35.94 9.38 7.69
N ASP A 17 36.58 9.84 8.77
CA ASP A 17 36.03 9.85 10.12
C ASP A 17 34.90 10.87 10.34
N GLN A 18 34.82 11.89 9.47
CA GLN A 18 33.79 12.92 9.51
C GLN A 18 32.58 12.61 8.63
N VAL A 19 32.65 11.55 7.81
CA VAL A 19 31.50 11.12 7.00
C VAL A 19 30.43 10.57 7.93
N PRO A 20 29.22 11.16 7.94
CA PRO A 20 28.17 10.72 8.85
C PRO A 20 27.72 9.29 8.52
N THR A 21 27.49 8.53 9.54
CA THR A 21 26.90 7.18 9.42
C THR A 21 25.46 7.26 8.89
N PRO A 22 24.92 6.16 8.30
CA PRO A 22 23.51 6.11 7.90
C PRO A 22 22.53 6.48 9.02
N ALA A 23 22.82 6.08 10.26
CA ALA A 23 21.99 6.41 11.42
C ALA A 23 22.00 7.92 11.75
N GLU A 24 23.17 8.55 11.68
CA GLU A 24 23.29 10.01 11.88
C GLU A 24 22.60 10.79 10.76
N LEU A 25 22.71 10.33 9.50
CA LEU A 25 22.00 10.94 8.38
C LEU A 25 20.48 10.81 8.55
N TRP A 26 20.01 9.63 8.99
CA TRP A 26 18.61 9.41 9.27
C TRP A 26 18.10 10.33 10.39
N ALA A 27 18.82 10.44 11.49
CA ALA A 27 18.45 11.32 12.60
C ALA A 27 18.38 12.79 12.15
N LYS A 28 19.36 13.26 11.37
CA LYS A 28 19.35 14.62 10.78
C LYS A 28 18.15 14.82 9.84
N TYR A 29 17.82 13.82 9.02
CA TYR A 29 16.67 13.87 8.12
C TYR A 29 15.35 13.96 8.89
N CYS A 30 15.16 13.15 9.93
CA CYS A 30 13.99 13.20 10.79
C CYS A 30 13.84 14.55 11.49
N ALA A 31 14.93 15.08 12.02
CA ALA A 31 14.96 16.39 12.66
C ALA A 31 14.63 17.53 11.67
N TRP A 32 15.20 17.49 10.47
CA TRP A 32 14.89 18.47 9.40
C TRP A 32 13.43 18.43 8.98
N LYS A 33 12.84 17.22 8.90
CA LYS A 33 11.42 17.03 8.59
C LYS A 33 10.49 17.41 9.75
N GLY A 34 11.01 17.60 10.96
CA GLY A 34 10.21 17.83 12.18
C GLY A 34 9.34 16.63 12.55
N TRP A 35 9.82 15.41 12.27
CA TRP A 35 9.05 14.21 12.53
C TRP A 35 8.98 13.87 14.02
N THR A 36 7.81 13.42 14.44
CA THR A 36 7.63 12.78 15.74
C THR A 36 8.11 11.32 15.68
N PRO A 37 8.44 10.68 16.83
CA PRO A 37 8.82 9.27 16.86
C PRO A 37 7.77 8.34 16.20
N ALA A 38 6.48 8.71 16.26
CA ALA A 38 5.42 7.95 15.62
C ALA A 38 5.51 8.02 14.08
N VAL A 39 5.76 9.21 13.53
CA VAL A 39 5.96 9.41 12.09
C VAL A 39 7.21 8.70 11.62
N GLU A 40 8.30 8.80 12.39
CA GLU A 40 9.56 8.12 12.11
C GLU A 40 9.37 6.60 12.05
N HIS A 41 8.67 6.00 13.02
CA HIS A 41 8.38 4.57 13.04
C HIS A 41 7.66 4.11 11.76
N ILE A 42 6.66 4.87 11.31
CA ILE A 42 5.93 4.55 10.07
C ILE A 42 6.84 4.67 8.84
N ALA A 43 7.62 5.76 8.77
CA ALA A 43 8.53 6.03 7.66
C ALA A 43 9.73 5.06 7.62
N ALA A 44 10.16 4.52 8.75
CA ALA A 44 11.25 3.54 8.84
C ALA A 44 10.79 2.09 8.61
N THR A 45 9.48 1.83 8.52
CA THR A 45 8.97 0.46 8.31
C THR A 45 9.46 -0.10 6.98
N ASP A 46 10.02 -1.31 7.01
CA ASP A 46 10.60 -1.98 5.85
C ASP A 46 9.59 -2.33 4.75
N TYR A 47 10.11 -2.45 3.54
CA TYR A 47 9.36 -2.96 2.40
C TYR A 47 9.01 -4.44 2.57
N ALA A 48 7.96 -4.88 1.88
CA ALA A 48 7.65 -6.30 1.80
C ALA A 48 8.82 -7.06 1.13
N PRO A 49 9.21 -8.23 1.68
CA PRO A 49 10.36 -9.00 1.20
C PRO A 49 10.05 -9.79 -0.08
N SER A 50 9.48 -9.16 -1.11
CA SER A 50 9.11 -9.84 -2.37
C SER A 50 10.07 -9.50 -3.50
N LYS A 51 9.99 -8.27 -3.96
CA LYS A 51 10.83 -7.70 -5.02
C LYS A 51 11.42 -6.39 -4.51
N THR A 52 12.63 -6.07 -4.95
CA THR A 52 13.18 -4.73 -4.72
C THR A 52 12.45 -3.71 -5.60
N PRO A 53 11.85 -2.66 -5.02
CA PRO A 53 11.24 -1.61 -5.81
C PRO A 53 12.26 -0.92 -6.70
N ARG A 54 11.86 -0.52 -7.90
CA ARG A 54 12.69 0.32 -8.77
C ARG A 54 12.84 1.72 -8.18
N TYR A 55 13.90 2.45 -8.57
CA TYR A 55 14.22 3.77 -7.98
C TYR A 55 13.05 4.76 -7.96
N TYR A 56 12.27 4.83 -9.03
CA TYR A 56 11.11 5.71 -9.11
C TYR A 56 9.93 5.22 -8.26
N GLN A 57 9.79 3.89 -8.08
CA GLN A 57 8.82 3.31 -7.15
C GLN A 57 9.21 3.59 -5.71
N LEU A 58 10.50 3.50 -5.36
CA LEU A 58 11.03 3.88 -4.04
C LEU A 58 10.64 5.32 -3.70
N GLY A 59 10.88 6.25 -4.62
CA GLY A 59 10.50 7.65 -4.45
C GLY A 59 9.00 7.84 -4.22
N ALA A 60 8.16 7.17 -5.02
CA ALA A 60 6.70 7.23 -4.90
C ALA A 60 6.21 6.63 -3.57
N ILE A 61 6.71 5.45 -3.20
CA ILE A 61 6.34 4.75 -1.97
C ILE A 61 6.73 5.58 -0.74
N ASN A 62 8.00 6.01 -0.65
CA ASN A 62 8.50 6.75 0.50
C ASN A 62 7.72 8.06 0.70
N ARG A 63 7.60 8.88 -0.34
CA ARG A 63 6.87 10.14 -0.27
C ARG A 63 5.41 9.97 0.12
N THR A 64 4.76 8.90 -0.35
CA THR A 64 3.36 8.62 0.01
C THR A 64 3.23 8.20 1.46
N VAL A 65 4.08 7.29 1.93
CA VAL A 65 4.07 6.83 3.32
C VAL A 65 4.39 7.98 4.27
N GLU A 66 5.40 8.78 3.97
CA GLU A 66 5.76 9.99 4.75
C GLU A 66 4.59 11.00 4.80
N ALA A 67 3.96 11.27 3.66
CA ALA A 67 2.83 12.19 3.59
C ALA A 67 1.65 11.72 4.47
N ILE A 68 1.30 10.43 4.39
CA ILE A 68 0.24 9.85 5.20
C ILE A 68 0.61 9.85 6.70
N ALA A 69 1.86 9.51 7.03
CA ALA A 69 2.36 9.54 8.39
C ALA A 69 2.33 10.96 8.99
N ALA A 70 2.61 11.97 8.17
CA ALA A 70 2.51 13.38 8.53
C ALA A 70 1.06 13.93 8.56
N GLY A 71 0.04 13.06 8.36
CA GLY A 71 -1.37 13.44 8.48
C GLY A 71 -2.02 13.92 7.19
N GLN A 72 -1.39 13.77 6.03
CA GLN A 72 -2.05 14.09 4.76
C GLN A 72 -3.17 13.08 4.44
N ASN A 73 -4.34 13.60 4.11
CA ASN A 73 -5.53 12.78 3.84
C ASN A 73 -5.68 12.37 2.37
N ARG A 74 -4.93 13.01 1.47
CA ARG A 74 -5.01 12.74 0.02
C ARG A 74 -3.64 12.80 -0.60
N VAL A 75 -3.32 11.80 -1.42
CA VAL A 75 -2.09 11.73 -2.21
C VAL A 75 -2.46 11.31 -3.63
N LEU A 76 -1.92 11.99 -4.62
CA LEU A 76 -2.06 11.63 -6.03
C LEU A 76 -0.72 11.11 -6.55
N LEU A 77 -0.70 9.89 -7.07
CA LEU A 77 0.43 9.32 -7.79
C LEU A 77 0.08 9.18 -9.27
N VAL A 78 0.84 9.85 -10.13
CA VAL A 78 0.70 9.72 -11.59
C VAL A 78 1.82 8.83 -12.10
N MET A 79 1.45 7.66 -12.61
CA MET A 79 2.38 6.65 -13.10
C MET A 79 1.92 6.10 -14.45
N ALA A 80 2.83 5.97 -15.41
CA ALA A 80 2.54 5.41 -16.73
C ALA A 80 2.10 3.94 -16.67
N THR A 81 1.46 3.45 -17.72
CA THR A 81 1.11 2.03 -17.85
C THR A 81 2.38 1.18 -17.87
N GLY A 82 2.35 0.01 -17.22
CA GLY A 82 3.51 -0.89 -17.14
C GLY A 82 4.60 -0.52 -16.14
N THR A 83 4.50 0.61 -15.43
CA THR A 83 5.49 1.03 -14.42
C THR A 83 5.31 0.38 -13.05
N GLY A 84 4.33 -0.52 -12.89
CA GLY A 84 4.08 -1.24 -11.65
C GLY A 84 3.26 -0.46 -10.62
N LYS A 85 2.19 0.21 -11.07
CA LYS A 85 1.23 0.92 -10.17
C LYS A 85 0.71 0.04 -9.06
N THR A 86 0.28 -1.19 -9.39
CA THR A 86 -0.26 -2.16 -8.42
C THR A 86 0.79 -2.54 -7.38
N TYR A 87 2.02 -2.81 -7.83
CA TYR A 87 3.12 -3.12 -6.92
C TYR A 87 3.49 -1.93 -6.02
N THR A 88 3.45 -0.71 -6.54
CA THR A 88 3.67 0.51 -5.75
C THR A 88 2.58 0.65 -4.67
N ALA A 89 1.31 0.45 -5.05
CA ALA A 89 0.19 0.46 -4.11
C ALA A 89 0.33 -0.65 -3.04
N PHE A 90 0.71 -1.86 -3.44
CA PHE A 90 0.99 -2.97 -2.53
C PHE A 90 2.03 -2.59 -1.46
N GLN A 91 3.17 -2.03 -1.86
CA GLN A 91 4.23 -1.64 -0.93
C GLN A 91 3.80 -0.51 0.02
N ILE A 92 3.01 0.46 -0.46
CA ILE A 92 2.43 1.50 0.39
C ILE A 92 1.51 0.88 1.44
N ILE A 93 0.59 0.00 1.01
CA ILE A 93 -0.35 -0.71 1.89
C ILE A 93 0.42 -1.55 2.90
N TRP A 94 1.43 -2.30 2.46
CA TRP A 94 2.28 -3.13 3.32
C TRP A 94 2.90 -2.33 4.46
N ARG A 95 3.55 -1.21 4.15
CA ARG A 95 4.23 -0.39 5.16
C ARG A 95 3.25 0.25 6.14
N LEU A 96 2.11 0.75 5.66
CA LEU A 96 1.08 1.33 6.52
C LEU A 96 0.40 0.30 7.42
N TRP A 97 0.19 -0.91 6.91
CA TRP A 97 -0.39 -2.02 7.66
C TRP A 97 0.61 -2.59 8.66
N LYS A 98 1.84 -2.85 8.22
CA LYS A 98 2.90 -3.45 9.05
C LYS A 98 3.32 -2.52 10.20
N SER A 99 3.35 -1.22 9.98
CA SER A 99 3.59 -0.23 11.04
C SER A 99 2.42 -0.06 12.01
N GLY A 100 1.25 -0.63 11.71
CA GLY A 100 0.02 -0.40 12.48
C GLY A 100 -0.63 0.97 12.25
N ALA A 101 -0.09 1.80 11.35
CA ALA A 101 -0.62 3.13 11.04
C ALA A 101 -2.05 3.08 10.46
N LYS A 102 -2.35 2.04 9.69
CA LYS A 102 -3.67 1.79 9.12
C LYS A 102 -4.04 0.32 9.32
N LYS A 103 -5.15 0.07 10.02
CA LYS A 103 -5.66 -1.28 10.29
C LYS A 103 -6.80 -1.70 9.35
N ARG A 104 -7.48 -0.76 8.71
CA ARG A 104 -8.52 -1.02 7.72
C ARG A 104 -8.19 -0.31 6.43
N ILE A 105 -8.03 -1.07 5.35
CA ILE A 105 -7.57 -0.57 4.07
C ILE A 105 -8.52 -1.10 2.99
N LEU A 106 -9.00 -0.21 2.12
CA LEU A 106 -9.82 -0.56 0.98
C LEU A 106 -9.05 -0.27 -0.31
N PHE A 107 -8.78 -1.32 -1.09
CA PHE A 107 -8.21 -1.23 -2.42
C PHE A 107 -9.30 -1.31 -3.47
N LEU A 108 -9.42 -0.28 -4.30
CA LEU A 108 -10.42 -0.21 -5.38
C LEU A 108 -9.75 -0.28 -6.75
N ALA A 109 -10.30 -1.10 -7.64
CA ALA A 109 -9.92 -1.17 -9.04
C ALA A 109 -11.14 -1.03 -9.96
N ASP A 110 -10.89 -0.70 -11.22
CA ASP A 110 -11.93 -0.53 -12.23
C ASP A 110 -12.34 -1.84 -12.92
N ARG A 111 -11.50 -2.89 -12.83
CA ARG A 111 -11.70 -4.18 -13.51
C ARG A 111 -11.50 -5.37 -12.59
N ASN A 112 -12.36 -6.37 -12.68
CA ASN A 112 -12.28 -7.61 -11.90
C ASN A 112 -10.95 -8.35 -12.08
N ILE A 113 -10.47 -8.48 -13.30
CA ILE A 113 -9.23 -9.17 -13.61
C ILE A 113 -8.02 -8.55 -12.88
N LEU A 114 -8.05 -7.21 -12.66
CA LEU A 114 -7.00 -6.53 -11.90
C LEU A 114 -7.05 -6.88 -10.42
N ILE A 115 -8.25 -7.00 -9.83
CA ILE A 115 -8.42 -7.40 -8.44
C ILE A 115 -7.90 -8.81 -8.25
N ASP A 116 -8.34 -9.74 -9.11
CA ASP A 116 -8.01 -11.14 -9.01
C ASP A 116 -6.51 -11.40 -9.17
N GLN A 117 -5.89 -10.80 -10.19
CA GLN A 117 -4.45 -10.86 -10.38
C GLN A 117 -3.67 -10.20 -9.22
N THR A 118 -4.18 -9.10 -8.68
CA THR A 118 -3.58 -8.40 -7.55
C THR A 118 -3.56 -9.28 -6.30
N MET A 119 -4.69 -9.93 -5.96
CA MET A 119 -4.80 -10.80 -4.79
C MET A 119 -3.85 -12.00 -4.87
N VAL A 120 -3.77 -12.63 -6.02
CA VAL A 120 -2.96 -13.85 -6.20
C VAL A 120 -1.47 -13.54 -6.31
N ASN A 121 -1.10 -12.41 -6.88
CA ASN A 121 0.30 -12.04 -7.13
C ASN A 121 0.88 -11.14 -6.04
N ASP A 122 0.68 -9.83 -6.20
CA ASP A 122 1.37 -8.85 -5.36
C ASP A 122 0.85 -8.84 -3.91
N PHE A 123 -0.45 -9.09 -3.69
CA PHE A 123 -1.08 -9.03 -2.37
C PHE A 123 -1.05 -10.38 -1.61
N ARG A 124 -0.47 -11.43 -2.17
CA ARG A 124 -0.34 -12.74 -1.52
C ARG A 124 0.19 -12.69 -0.08
N PRO A 125 1.14 -11.80 0.28
CA PRO A 125 1.61 -11.66 1.67
C PRO A 125 0.53 -11.26 2.68
N PHE A 126 -0.61 -10.73 2.23
CA PHE A 126 -1.77 -10.40 3.07
C PHE A 126 -2.78 -11.55 3.22
N LYS A 127 -2.46 -12.75 2.73
CA LYS A 127 -3.37 -13.91 2.82
C LYS A 127 -3.78 -14.14 4.29
N GLY A 128 -5.09 -14.27 4.52
CA GLY A 128 -5.70 -14.36 5.86
C GLY A 128 -6.07 -13.02 6.49
N ALA A 129 -5.46 -11.89 6.05
CA ALA A 129 -5.84 -10.54 6.47
C ALA A 129 -6.63 -9.79 5.40
N MET A 130 -6.74 -10.32 4.18
CA MET A 130 -7.45 -9.69 3.06
C MET A 130 -8.65 -10.48 2.61
N ALA A 131 -9.68 -9.78 2.12
CA ALA A 131 -10.85 -10.39 1.53
C ALA A 131 -11.39 -9.58 0.34
N LYS A 132 -12.05 -10.25 -0.61
CA LYS A 132 -12.72 -9.62 -1.75
C LYS A 132 -14.14 -9.20 -1.36
N LEU A 133 -14.46 -7.94 -1.56
CA LEU A 133 -15.81 -7.39 -1.43
C LEU A 133 -16.57 -7.61 -2.75
N SER A 134 -17.16 -8.78 -2.90
CA SER A 134 -18.00 -9.08 -4.07
C SER A 134 -19.13 -10.03 -3.67
N PRO A 135 -20.40 -9.65 -3.89
CA PRO A 135 -21.54 -10.52 -3.59
C PRO A 135 -21.67 -11.69 -4.58
N HIS A 136 -20.92 -11.69 -5.68
CA HIS A 136 -21.07 -12.66 -6.79
C HIS A 136 -19.79 -13.47 -7.07
N ALA A 137 -18.69 -13.27 -6.33
CA ALA A 137 -17.45 -13.98 -6.61
C ALA A 137 -17.54 -15.46 -6.26
N LYS A 138 -16.97 -16.30 -7.11
CA LYS A 138 -16.88 -17.76 -6.95
C LYS A 138 -15.44 -18.25 -6.72
N GLY A 139 -14.48 -17.38 -6.45
CA GLY A 139 -13.06 -17.65 -6.44
C GLY A 139 -12.32 -16.79 -7.45
N VAL A 140 -11.03 -16.91 -7.51
CA VAL A 140 -10.16 -16.16 -8.43
C VAL A 140 -9.57 -17.14 -9.44
N GLU A 141 -9.81 -16.89 -10.72
CA GLU A 141 -9.21 -17.66 -11.81
C GLU A 141 -7.74 -17.23 -12.00
N ARG A 142 -6.85 -18.18 -11.90
CA ARG A 142 -5.45 -18.01 -12.23
C ARG A 142 -5.13 -18.78 -13.49
N VAL A 143 -4.59 -18.09 -14.48
CA VAL A 143 -4.07 -18.70 -15.70
C VAL A 143 -2.55 -18.81 -15.53
N ASP A 144 -2.01 -20.03 -15.56
CA ASP A 144 -0.56 -20.25 -15.54
C ASP A 144 0.09 -19.96 -16.91
N ALA A 145 1.42 -20.05 -16.96
CA ALA A 145 2.17 -19.83 -18.19
C ALA A 145 1.86 -20.84 -19.31
N GLN A 146 1.21 -21.95 -18.96
CA GLN A 146 0.79 -23.04 -19.86
C GLN A 146 -0.68 -22.91 -20.29
N GLY A 147 -1.38 -21.86 -19.82
CA GLY A 147 -2.78 -21.61 -20.14
C GLY A 147 -3.78 -22.44 -19.32
N GLN A 148 -3.33 -23.16 -18.28
CA GLN A 148 -4.24 -23.87 -17.37
C GLN A 148 -4.91 -22.90 -16.41
N VAL A 149 -6.24 -23.01 -16.31
CA VAL A 149 -7.04 -22.22 -15.39
C VAL A 149 -7.18 -22.98 -14.08
N THR A 150 -6.62 -22.44 -13.01
CA THR A 150 -6.84 -22.92 -11.64
C THR A 150 -7.68 -21.91 -10.89
N VAL A 151 -8.69 -22.39 -10.15
CA VAL A 151 -9.50 -21.54 -9.27
C VAL A 151 -8.89 -21.57 -7.88
N GLU A 152 -8.35 -20.44 -7.44
CA GLU A 152 -7.92 -20.28 -6.03
C GLU A 152 -9.12 -19.78 -5.20
N ASP A 153 -9.37 -20.46 -4.08
CA ASP A 153 -10.33 -19.98 -3.09
C ASP A 153 -9.77 -18.71 -2.42
N VAL A 154 -10.57 -17.66 -2.46
CA VAL A 154 -10.27 -16.39 -1.79
C VAL A 154 -11.34 -16.11 -0.75
N ASP A 155 -10.93 -15.50 0.34
CA ASP A 155 -11.85 -15.06 1.37
C ASP A 155 -12.80 -13.99 0.81
N LEU A 156 -14.11 -14.24 0.96
CA LEU A 156 -15.15 -13.31 0.55
C LEU A 156 -15.72 -12.60 1.77
N ALA A 157 -15.59 -11.29 1.79
CA ALA A 157 -16.05 -10.48 2.92
C ALA A 157 -17.58 -10.20 2.91
N VAL A 158 -18.30 -10.57 1.84
CA VAL A 158 -19.74 -10.34 1.77
C VAL A 158 -20.51 -11.65 1.85
N ASN A 159 -21.38 -11.78 2.83
CA ASN A 159 -22.30 -12.90 2.93
C ASN A 159 -23.29 -12.85 1.73
N LYS A 160 -23.37 -13.93 0.96
CA LYS A 160 -24.17 -14.00 -0.28
C LYS A 160 -25.66 -13.83 -0.03
N THR A 161 -26.15 -14.28 1.13
CA THR A 161 -27.58 -14.27 1.48
C THR A 161 -27.98 -12.96 2.13
N THR A 162 -27.26 -12.54 3.16
CA THR A 162 -27.62 -11.38 3.99
C THR A 162 -27.07 -10.05 3.46
N LYS A 163 -26.12 -10.09 2.53
CA LYS A 163 -25.38 -8.91 2.02
C LYS A 163 -24.65 -8.11 3.12
N VAL A 164 -24.39 -8.76 4.25
CA VAL A 164 -23.63 -8.17 5.35
C VAL A 164 -22.14 -8.37 5.09
N VAL A 165 -21.36 -7.30 5.35
CA VAL A 165 -19.89 -7.33 5.21
C VAL A 165 -19.29 -7.93 6.48
N ASP A 166 -18.43 -8.91 6.30
CA ASP A 166 -17.56 -9.40 7.37
C ASP A 166 -16.44 -8.38 7.61
N LYS A 167 -16.44 -7.81 8.80
CA LYS A 167 -15.50 -6.77 9.24
C LYS A 167 -14.26 -7.31 9.95
N SER A 168 -14.07 -8.63 9.97
CA SER A 168 -12.91 -9.27 10.61
C SER A 168 -11.61 -9.07 9.83
N TYR A 169 -11.70 -8.83 8.53
CA TYR A 169 -10.53 -8.57 7.69
C TYR A 169 -9.99 -7.15 7.82
N GLU A 170 -8.70 -6.99 7.58
CA GLU A 170 -8.01 -5.71 7.65
C GLU A 170 -7.86 -5.03 6.28
N ILE A 171 -7.78 -5.84 5.20
CA ILE A 171 -7.60 -5.36 3.83
C ILE A 171 -8.73 -5.88 2.95
N TYR A 172 -9.43 -4.97 2.31
CA TYR A 172 -10.55 -5.28 1.41
C TYR A 172 -10.21 -4.86 -0.01
N LEU A 173 -10.49 -5.75 -0.96
CA LEU A 173 -10.34 -5.47 -2.38
C LEU A 173 -11.71 -5.48 -3.06
N SER A 174 -12.00 -4.47 -3.86
CA SER A 174 -13.30 -4.36 -4.53
C SER A 174 -13.21 -3.63 -5.86
N LEU A 175 -14.21 -3.86 -6.68
CA LEU A 175 -14.51 -2.99 -7.81
C LEU A 175 -15.10 -1.69 -7.31
N TYR A 176 -14.69 -0.59 -7.92
CA TYR A 176 -15.31 0.71 -7.66
C TYR A 176 -16.83 0.65 -7.85
N GLN A 177 -17.30 0.03 -8.94
CA GLN A 177 -18.73 -0.11 -9.24
C GLN A 177 -19.49 -0.98 -8.22
N ALA A 178 -18.82 -1.98 -7.63
CA ALA A 178 -19.45 -2.85 -6.63
C ALA A 178 -19.67 -2.13 -5.29
N VAL A 179 -18.86 -1.12 -5.00
CA VAL A 179 -18.93 -0.35 -3.75
C VAL A 179 -19.85 0.85 -3.88
N THR A 180 -19.87 1.50 -5.05
CA THR A 180 -20.66 2.73 -5.27
C THR A 180 -22.07 2.47 -5.79
N GLY A 181 -22.43 1.26 -6.20
CA GLY A 181 -23.69 0.82 -6.79
C GLY A 181 -24.80 1.85 -7.07
N THR A 182 -25.63 1.63 -8.05
CA THR A 182 -26.71 2.57 -8.44
C THR A 182 -27.91 2.61 -7.49
N GLN A 183 -28.04 1.66 -6.58
CA GLN A 183 -29.14 1.59 -5.60
C GLN A 183 -28.57 1.76 -4.19
N GLU A 184 -29.16 2.67 -3.40
CA GLU A 184 -28.71 2.95 -2.02
C GLU A 184 -28.65 1.71 -1.12
N GLU A 185 -29.58 0.79 -1.28
CA GLU A 185 -29.66 -0.48 -0.55
C GLU A 185 -28.48 -1.41 -0.82
N ARG A 186 -27.71 -1.19 -1.90
CA ARG A 186 -26.56 -1.99 -2.31
C ARG A 186 -25.23 -1.32 -2.01
N ASN A 187 -25.23 -0.15 -1.41
CA ASN A 187 -24.01 0.57 -1.07
C ASN A 187 -23.27 -0.11 0.09
N ILE A 188 -22.36 -0.99 -0.26
CA ILE A 188 -21.56 -1.76 0.70
C ILE A 188 -20.68 -0.83 1.54
N TYR A 189 -20.17 0.26 0.99
CA TYR A 189 -19.30 1.18 1.72
C TYR A 189 -19.96 1.87 2.92
N LYS A 190 -21.28 1.97 2.95
CA LYS A 190 -22.02 2.53 4.11
C LYS A 190 -21.97 1.63 5.34
N GLN A 191 -21.44 0.42 5.20
CA GLN A 191 -21.29 -0.52 6.30
C GLN A 191 -19.96 -0.40 7.04
N PHE A 192 -19.00 0.41 6.55
CA PHE A 192 -17.67 0.60 7.14
C PHE A 192 -17.61 1.79 8.11
#